data_264ca10bcbcb1da1c7594586218e05f6
#
_entry.id   264ca10bcbcb1da1c7594586218e05f6
#
_cell.length_a   1.000
_cell.length_b   1.000
_cell.length_c   1.000
_cell.angle_alpha   90.00
_cell.angle_beta   90.00
_cell.angle_gamma   90.00
#
_symmetry.space_group_name_H-M   'P 1'
#
loop_
_entity.id
_entity.type
_entity.pdbx_description
1 polymer ?
#
loop_
_entity_poly.entity_id
_entity_poly.type
_entity_poly.pdbx_seq_one_letter_code
_entity_poly.pdbx_strand_id
1 'polypeptide(L)'
;MAETDEKADLRRYLQEGREALLWKLDGLPEYDIRRPLVPTGTNLLGLVKHLAGVELGYFGATFGRPGPDQPSWDESDPMTDMFAQPDEPRDAITGLYRRAWAHADATIEALPLDAIGHVPWWPAGQNTVTLHHVLVRITAETHRHAGDADIVRELIDGAAGRMAARPNLPDGDQAWWQAHRDRVEQAARETAG
;
A
#
# COMPACT_ATOMS: atom_id res chain seq x y z
N MET A 1 -32.92 -2.29 9.67
CA MET A 1 -31.61 -2.48 9.00
C MET A 1 -30.79 -1.27 9.37
N ALA A 2 -29.61 -1.44 9.94
CA ALA A 2 -28.69 -0.31 10.13
C ALA A 2 -28.32 0.19 8.73
N GLU A 3 -28.51 1.48 8.49
CA GLU A 3 -28.02 2.15 7.28
C GLU A 3 -26.50 1.99 7.28
N THR A 4 -25.95 1.26 6.31
CA THR A 4 -24.50 1.08 6.19
C THR A 4 -23.93 2.42 5.72
N ASP A 5 -23.07 3.00 6.52
CA ASP A 5 -22.30 4.19 6.11
C ASP A 5 -21.20 3.75 5.12
N GLU A 6 -21.53 3.78 3.82
CA GLU A 6 -20.65 3.38 2.72
C GLU A 6 -19.29 4.10 2.78
N LYS A 7 -19.31 5.36 3.17
CA LYS A 7 -18.09 6.18 3.29
C LYS A 7 -17.22 5.71 4.45
N ALA A 8 -17.82 5.36 5.59
CA ALA A 8 -17.10 4.80 6.72
C ALA A 8 -16.51 3.44 6.41
N ASP A 9 -17.22 2.59 5.66
CA ASP A 9 -16.72 1.28 5.23
C ASP A 9 -15.52 1.42 4.28
N LEU A 10 -15.61 2.27 3.27
CA LEU A 10 -14.49 2.53 2.34
C LEU A 10 -13.26 3.06 3.07
N ARG A 11 -13.46 4.02 3.99
CA ARG A 11 -12.40 4.58 4.80
C ARG A 11 -11.76 3.53 5.71
N ARG A 12 -12.55 2.66 6.33
CA ARG A 12 -12.07 1.58 7.18
C ARG A 12 -11.18 0.61 6.40
N TYR A 13 -11.61 0.16 5.21
CA TYR A 13 -10.80 -0.74 4.39
C TYR A 13 -9.52 -0.08 3.90
N LEU A 14 -9.53 1.20 3.53
CA LEU A 14 -8.32 1.94 3.20
C LEU A 14 -7.34 1.95 4.38
N GLN A 15 -7.83 2.25 5.60
CA GLN A 15 -7.02 2.29 6.80
C GLN A 15 -6.41 0.91 7.14
N GLU A 16 -7.17 -0.16 6.97
CA GLU A 16 -6.69 -1.52 7.17
C GLU A 16 -5.52 -1.87 6.22
N GLY A 17 -5.58 -1.43 4.96
CA GLY A 17 -4.49 -1.60 4.00
C GLY A 17 -3.23 -0.80 4.35
N ARG A 18 -3.41 0.45 4.79
CA ARG A 18 -2.34 1.34 5.25
C ARG A 18 -1.56 0.73 6.42
N GLU A 19 -2.28 0.24 7.42
CA GLU A 19 -1.70 -0.40 8.61
C GLU A 19 -1.02 -1.73 8.25
N ALA A 20 -1.65 -2.53 7.38
CA ALA A 20 -1.08 -3.77 6.88
C ALA A 20 0.27 -3.56 6.19
N LEU A 21 0.44 -2.48 5.44
CA LEU A 21 1.71 -2.15 4.80
C LEU A 21 2.75 -1.68 5.82
N LEU A 22 2.41 -0.74 6.71
CA LEU A 22 3.40 -0.14 7.61
C LEU A 22 4.03 -1.14 8.58
N TRP A 23 3.27 -2.07 9.13
CA TRP A 23 3.83 -3.04 10.06
C TRP A 23 4.88 -3.97 9.41
N LYS A 24 4.89 -4.08 8.06
CA LYS A 24 5.90 -4.86 7.34
C LYS A 24 7.33 -4.32 7.50
N LEU A 25 7.47 -3.09 7.98
CA LEU A 25 8.78 -2.50 8.27
C LEU A 25 9.23 -2.74 9.72
N ASP A 26 8.30 -3.14 10.60
CA ASP A 26 8.58 -3.22 12.04
C ASP A 26 9.65 -4.26 12.36
N GLY A 27 10.64 -3.85 13.16
CA GLY A 27 11.72 -4.73 13.62
C GLY A 27 12.80 -5.06 12.59
N LEU A 28 12.63 -4.68 11.31
CA LEU A 28 13.63 -4.93 10.28
C LEU A 28 14.73 -3.86 10.25
N PRO A 29 16.00 -4.23 9.98
CA PRO A 29 17.10 -3.29 9.77
C PRO A 29 16.94 -2.49 8.47
N GLU A 30 17.65 -1.36 8.36
CA GLU A 30 17.59 -0.45 7.20
C GLU A 30 17.88 -1.16 5.86
N TYR A 31 18.87 -2.03 5.82
CA TYR A 31 19.21 -2.76 4.62
C TYR A 31 18.05 -3.64 4.14
N ASP A 32 17.40 -4.37 5.04
CA ASP A 32 16.36 -5.33 4.68
C ASP A 32 15.08 -4.68 4.14
N ILE A 33 14.71 -3.51 4.65
CA ILE A 33 13.54 -2.78 4.13
C ILE A 33 13.78 -2.10 2.78
N ARG A 34 15.06 -1.97 2.36
CA ARG A 34 15.47 -1.24 1.14
C ARG A 34 15.96 -2.15 0.02
N ARG A 35 16.50 -3.34 0.35
CA ARG A 35 17.08 -4.23 -0.66
C ARG A 35 16.00 -4.83 -1.58
N PRO A 36 16.30 -4.97 -2.88
CA PRO A 36 15.40 -5.67 -3.80
C PRO A 36 15.45 -7.17 -3.55
N LEU A 37 14.27 -7.82 -3.51
CA LEU A 37 14.16 -9.28 -3.38
C LEU A 37 13.63 -9.96 -4.63
N VAL A 38 13.15 -9.18 -5.59
CA VAL A 38 12.62 -9.63 -6.87
C VAL A 38 13.26 -8.86 -8.01
N PRO A 39 13.28 -9.41 -9.25
CA PRO A 39 13.94 -8.76 -10.39
C PRO A 39 13.45 -7.34 -10.73
N THR A 40 12.20 -7.00 -10.37
CA THR A 40 11.62 -5.67 -10.57
C THR A 40 12.06 -4.65 -9.54
N GLY A 41 12.82 -5.07 -8.50
CA GLY A 41 13.34 -4.16 -7.48
C GLY A 41 12.40 -3.87 -6.33
N THR A 42 11.23 -4.51 -6.26
CA THR A 42 10.26 -4.29 -5.18
C THR A 42 10.90 -4.43 -3.81
N ASN A 43 10.69 -3.44 -2.96
CA ASN A 43 11.23 -3.37 -1.60
C ASN A 43 10.23 -2.67 -0.68
N LEU A 44 10.28 -2.96 0.61
CA LEU A 44 9.26 -2.53 1.58
C LEU A 44 9.17 -1.00 1.72
N LEU A 45 10.32 -0.31 1.84
CA LEU A 45 10.31 1.13 2.05
C LEU A 45 9.89 1.91 0.80
N GLY A 46 10.22 1.38 -0.39
CA GLY A 46 9.76 1.92 -1.66
C GLY A 46 8.25 1.87 -1.81
N LEU A 47 7.62 0.75 -1.43
CA LEU A 47 6.15 0.63 -1.45
C LEU A 47 5.47 1.68 -0.54
N VAL A 48 6.03 1.96 0.63
CA VAL A 48 5.53 3.00 1.54
C VAL A 48 5.69 4.40 0.93
N LYS A 49 6.85 4.68 0.32
CA LYS A 49 7.11 5.95 -0.37
C LYS A 49 6.15 6.18 -1.52
N HIS A 50 5.97 5.16 -2.36
CA HIS A 50 5.03 5.18 -3.49
C HIS A 50 3.60 5.51 -3.02
N LEU A 51 3.08 4.78 -2.05
CA LEU A 51 1.71 4.98 -1.58
C LEU A 51 1.50 6.34 -0.88
N ALA A 52 2.54 6.91 -0.26
CA ALA A 52 2.47 8.28 0.24
C ALA A 52 2.20 9.29 -0.89
N GLY A 53 2.93 9.17 -2.00
CA GLY A 53 2.73 9.99 -3.19
C GLY A 53 1.37 9.77 -3.85
N VAL A 54 0.96 8.51 -3.98
CA VAL A 54 -0.36 8.12 -4.53
C VAL A 54 -1.50 8.77 -3.73
N GLU A 55 -1.49 8.68 -2.40
CA GLU A 55 -2.54 9.28 -1.58
C GLU A 55 -2.57 10.80 -1.68
N LEU A 56 -1.41 11.47 -1.60
CA LEU A 56 -1.33 12.93 -1.75
C LEU A 56 -1.83 13.41 -3.11
N GLY A 57 -1.51 12.69 -4.17
CA GLY A 57 -1.98 13.00 -5.51
C GLY A 57 -3.50 12.81 -5.64
N TYR A 58 -3.99 11.62 -5.33
CA TYR A 58 -5.39 11.27 -5.58
C TYR A 58 -6.38 11.94 -4.62
N PHE A 59 -6.07 12.09 -3.34
CA PHE A 59 -6.95 12.79 -2.40
C PHE A 59 -6.65 14.29 -2.30
N GLY A 60 -5.47 14.73 -2.73
CA GLY A 60 -5.07 16.13 -2.72
C GLY A 60 -5.31 16.82 -4.05
N ALA A 61 -4.39 16.67 -4.99
CA ALA A 61 -4.39 17.39 -6.26
C ALA A 61 -5.68 17.18 -7.07
N THR A 62 -6.21 15.95 -7.09
CA THR A 62 -7.44 15.60 -7.83
C THR A 62 -8.65 16.42 -7.38
N PHE A 63 -8.76 16.79 -6.11
CA PHE A 63 -9.87 17.54 -5.55
C PHE A 63 -9.53 19.02 -5.29
N GLY A 64 -8.45 19.54 -5.89
CA GLY A 64 -8.02 20.92 -5.69
C GLY A 64 -7.58 21.24 -4.25
N ARG A 65 -7.13 20.24 -3.53
CA ARG A 65 -6.66 20.30 -2.13
C ARG A 65 -5.20 19.82 -2.01
N PRO A 66 -4.24 20.41 -2.77
CA PRO A 66 -2.86 19.94 -2.73
C PRO A 66 -2.29 20.05 -1.32
N GLY A 67 -1.59 18.98 -0.88
CA GLY A 67 -0.87 18.99 0.39
C GLY A 67 0.47 19.71 0.29
N PRO A 68 1.07 20.11 1.42
CA PRO A 68 2.38 20.77 1.42
C PRO A 68 3.54 19.85 1.02
N ASP A 69 3.36 18.54 1.17
CA ASP A 69 4.37 17.50 0.94
C ASP A 69 4.22 16.80 -0.43
N GLN A 70 3.62 17.45 -1.44
CA GLN A 70 3.45 16.84 -2.76
C GLN A 70 4.81 16.39 -3.31
N PRO A 71 5.03 15.10 -3.56
CA PRO A 71 6.26 14.65 -4.19
C PRO A 71 6.34 15.19 -5.62
N SER A 72 7.52 15.62 -6.02
CA SER A 72 7.80 15.88 -7.43
C SER A 72 7.93 14.53 -8.16
N TRP A 73 7.07 14.28 -9.12
CA TRP A 73 7.24 13.14 -10.02
C TRP A 73 8.34 13.45 -11.02
N ASP A 74 9.33 12.58 -11.09
CA ASP A 74 10.35 12.67 -12.14
C ASP A 74 9.85 11.88 -13.36
N GLU A 75 9.43 12.59 -14.40
CA GLU A 75 8.97 11.97 -15.65
C GLU A 75 10.11 11.22 -16.39
N SER A 76 11.38 11.54 -16.10
CA SER A 76 12.53 10.87 -16.69
C SER A 76 12.86 9.52 -16.04
N ASP A 77 12.43 9.31 -14.78
CA ASP A 77 12.56 8.05 -14.05
C ASP A 77 11.24 7.71 -13.32
N PRO A 78 10.32 7.01 -14.01
CA PRO A 78 9.03 6.68 -13.48
C PRO A 78 9.05 5.70 -12.29
N MET A 79 10.25 5.18 -11.93
CA MET A 79 10.42 4.27 -10.79
C MET A 79 11.07 4.95 -9.57
N THR A 80 11.34 6.25 -9.62
CA THR A 80 12.02 7.00 -8.55
C THR A 80 11.25 6.96 -7.21
N ASP A 81 9.96 6.83 -7.26
CA ASP A 81 9.11 6.71 -6.07
C ASP A 81 9.06 5.29 -5.48
N MET A 82 9.51 4.27 -6.23
CA MET A 82 9.48 2.87 -5.83
C MET A 82 10.69 2.44 -4.99
N PHE A 83 11.60 3.35 -4.68
CA PHE A 83 12.72 3.11 -3.77
C PHE A 83 13.14 4.37 -3.03
N ALA A 84 13.70 4.20 -1.85
CA ALA A 84 14.23 5.30 -1.05
C ALA A 84 15.68 5.59 -1.45
N GLN A 85 16.00 6.86 -1.70
CA GLN A 85 17.38 7.31 -1.91
C GLN A 85 18.21 7.17 -0.61
N PRO A 86 19.55 7.12 -0.68
CA PRO A 86 20.39 6.98 0.51
C PRO A 86 20.19 8.08 1.57
N ASP A 87 19.81 9.28 1.16
CA ASP A 87 19.56 10.44 2.00
C ASP A 87 18.10 10.59 2.48
N GLU A 88 17.24 9.66 2.10
CA GLU A 88 15.84 9.59 2.57
C GLU A 88 15.73 8.60 3.74
N PRO A 89 15.74 9.03 4.99
CA PRO A 89 15.66 8.12 6.14
C PRO A 89 14.26 7.51 6.28
N ARG A 90 14.19 6.29 6.87
CA ARG A 90 12.95 5.58 7.17
C ARG A 90 11.89 6.48 7.81
N ASP A 91 12.29 7.22 8.84
CA ASP A 91 11.36 8.05 9.60
C ASP A 91 10.77 9.20 8.78
N ALA A 92 11.52 9.74 7.84
CA ALA A 92 11.00 10.76 6.91
C ALA A 92 9.92 10.15 5.99
N ILE A 93 10.17 8.98 5.41
CA ILE A 93 9.24 8.30 4.50
C ILE A 93 7.98 7.81 5.24
N THR A 94 8.14 7.14 6.38
CA THR A 94 6.99 6.69 7.17
C THR A 94 6.21 7.87 7.76
N GLY A 95 6.89 8.95 8.13
CA GLY A 95 6.29 10.22 8.54
C GLY A 95 5.50 10.88 7.41
N LEU A 96 6.06 10.91 6.19
CA LEU A 96 5.36 11.40 5.00
C LEU A 96 4.07 10.60 4.75
N TYR A 97 4.14 9.26 4.83
CA TYR A 97 2.96 8.43 4.61
C TYR A 97 1.86 8.69 5.66
N ARG A 98 2.22 8.84 6.93
CA ARG A 98 1.24 9.21 7.98
C ARG A 98 0.63 10.59 7.74
N ARG A 99 1.40 11.57 7.25
CA ARG A 99 0.85 12.90 6.88
C ARG A 99 -0.06 12.80 5.65
N ALA A 100 0.29 11.94 4.68
CA ALA A 100 -0.57 11.65 3.53
C ALA A 100 -1.92 11.07 3.99
N TRP A 101 -1.95 10.15 4.95
CA TRP A 101 -3.21 9.65 5.53
C TRP A 101 -4.04 10.75 6.13
N ALA A 102 -3.42 11.59 6.97
CA ALA A 102 -4.14 12.69 7.63
C ALA A 102 -4.72 13.66 6.61
N HIS A 103 -3.98 13.95 5.53
CA HIS A 103 -4.44 14.81 4.44
C HIS A 103 -5.58 14.17 3.63
N ALA A 104 -5.44 12.89 3.26
CA ALA A 104 -6.47 12.13 2.57
C ALA A 104 -7.76 12.03 3.41
N ASP A 105 -7.62 11.72 4.70
CA ASP A 105 -8.74 11.63 5.64
C ASP A 105 -9.48 12.96 5.79
N ALA A 106 -8.75 14.08 5.84
CA ALA A 106 -9.37 15.41 5.86
C ALA A 106 -10.14 15.73 4.56
N THR A 107 -9.67 15.23 3.41
CA THR A 107 -10.40 15.37 2.15
C THR A 107 -11.64 14.48 2.12
N ILE A 108 -11.51 13.22 2.54
CA ILE A 108 -12.63 12.26 2.63
C ILE A 108 -13.72 12.78 3.56
N GLU A 109 -13.36 13.35 4.70
CA GLU A 109 -14.31 13.93 5.65
C GLU A 109 -15.07 15.12 5.05
N ALA A 110 -14.34 16.03 4.40
CA ALA A 110 -14.88 17.29 3.90
C ALA A 110 -15.80 17.14 2.68
N LEU A 111 -15.67 16.07 1.89
CA LEU A 111 -16.36 15.95 0.59
C LEU A 111 -17.37 14.78 0.60
N PRO A 112 -18.53 14.92 -0.06
CA PRO A 112 -19.45 13.79 -0.29
C PRO A 112 -18.86 12.79 -1.29
N LEU A 113 -19.35 11.54 -1.29
CA LEU A 113 -18.86 10.48 -2.17
C LEU A 113 -19.00 10.78 -3.68
N ASP A 114 -19.97 11.56 -4.05
CA ASP A 114 -20.25 12.01 -5.43
C ASP A 114 -19.49 13.29 -5.82
N ALA A 115 -18.68 13.87 -4.91
CA ALA A 115 -17.86 15.03 -5.22
C ALA A 115 -16.96 14.76 -6.43
N ILE A 116 -17.00 15.68 -7.40
CA ILE A 116 -16.22 15.57 -8.64
C ILE A 116 -14.81 16.10 -8.44
N GLY A 117 -13.83 15.31 -8.89
CA GLY A 117 -12.43 15.67 -8.98
C GLY A 117 -11.87 15.46 -10.40
N HIS A 118 -10.67 15.98 -10.64
CA HIS A 118 -9.97 15.83 -11.92
C HIS A 118 -8.55 15.37 -11.67
N VAL A 119 -8.20 14.17 -12.15
CA VAL A 119 -6.84 13.62 -12.01
C VAL A 119 -5.91 14.33 -12.99
N PRO A 120 -4.93 15.14 -12.52
CA PRO A 120 -4.16 16.01 -13.40
C PRO A 120 -3.31 15.30 -14.45
N TRP A 121 -2.85 14.09 -14.14
CA TRP A 121 -1.97 13.27 -14.99
C TRP A 121 -2.69 12.23 -15.85
N TRP A 122 -4.01 12.23 -15.85
CA TRP A 122 -4.79 11.36 -16.74
C TRP A 122 -5.13 12.08 -18.04
N PRO A 123 -5.32 11.33 -19.15
CA PRO A 123 -5.71 11.93 -20.42
C PRO A 123 -7.00 12.75 -20.31
N ALA A 124 -7.03 13.87 -21.01
CA ALA A 124 -8.23 14.70 -21.10
C ALA A 124 -9.44 13.87 -21.56
N GLY A 125 -10.59 14.08 -20.93
CA GLY A 125 -11.82 13.32 -21.19
C GLY A 125 -11.93 11.97 -20.43
N GLN A 126 -10.85 11.50 -19.78
CA GLN A 126 -10.88 10.32 -18.91
C GLN A 126 -10.52 10.66 -17.46
N ASN A 127 -10.22 11.92 -17.19
CA ASN A 127 -9.65 12.39 -15.93
C ASN A 127 -10.69 12.84 -14.89
N THR A 128 -11.98 12.82 -15.23
CA THR A 128 -13.06 13.19 -14.30
C THR A 128 -13.47 11.97 -13.48
N VAL A 129 -13.42 12.10 -12.16
CA VAL A 129 -13.68 11.02 -11.19
C VAL A 129 -14.56 11.53 -10.05
N THR A 130 -15.17 10.61 -9.29
CA THR A 130 -15.81 10.91 -8.02
C THR A 130 -14.90 10.57 -6.86
N LEU A 131 -15.18 11.10 -5.65
CA LEU A 131 -14.50 10.65 -4.43
C LEU A 131 -14.69 9.16 -4.19
N HIS A 132 -15.89 8.61 -4.45
CA HIS A 132 -16.14 7.17 -4.38
C HIS A 132 -15.19 6.38 -5.29
N HIS A 133 -15.05 6.80 -6.55
CA HIS A 133 -14.12 6.16 -7.49
C HIS A 133 -12.68 6.16 -6.96
N VAL A 134 -12.22 7.31 -6.45
CA VAL A 134 -10.87 7.44 -5.89
C VAL A 134 -10.69 6.55 -4.66
N LEU A 135 -11.65 6.52 -3.74
CA LEU A 135 -11.60 5.64 -2.56
C LEU A 135 -11.49 4.17 -2.94
N VAL A 136 -12.32 3.69 -3.87
CA VAL A 136 -12.26 2.29 -4.34
C VAL A 136 -10.91 2.01 -4.99
N ARG A 137 -10.44 2.89 -5.88
CA ARG A 137 -9.16 2.74 -6.58
C ARG A 137 -7.98 2.69 -5.63
N ILE A 138 -7.88 3.65 -4.71
CA ILE A 138 -6.73 3.74 -3.82
C ILE A 138 -6.76 2.65 -2.75
N THR A 139 -7.94 2.23 -2.29
CA THR A 139 -8.06 1.04 -1.45
C THR A 139 -7.51 -0.20 -2.16
N ALA A 140 -7.91 -0.42 -3.41
CA ALA A 140 -7.42 -1.55 -4.20
C ALA A 140 -5.90 -1.49 -4.42
N GLU A 141 -5.36 -0.32 -4.73
CA GLU A 141 -3.92 -0.08 -4.91
C GLU A 141 -3.14 -0.34 -3.62
N THR A 142 -3.61 0.20 -2.49
CA THR A 142 -3.00 0.00 -1.18
C THR A 142 -2.97 -1.49 -0.79
N HIS A 143 -4.09 -2.20 -0.99
CA HIS A 143 -4.14 -3.64 -0.68
C HIS A 143 -3.31 -4.49 -1.63
N ARG A 144 -3.19 -4.10 -2.90
CA ARG A 144 -2.28 -4.75 -3.84
C ARG A 144 -0.84 -4.68 -3.33
N HIS A 145 -0.37 -3.48 -2.98
CA HIS A 145 0.99 -3.30 -2.47
C HIS A 145 1.20 -3.87 -1.07
N ALA A 146 0.17 -3.93 -0.23
CA ALA A 146 0.23 -4.67 1.03
C ALA A 146 0.46 -6.17 0.79
N GLY A 147 -0.17 -6.76 -0.24
CA GLY A 147 0.06 -8.14 -0.66
C GLY A 147 1.48 -8.37 -1.23
N ASP A 148 2.02 -7.41 -2.00
CA ASP A 148 3.42 -7.45 -2.43
C ASP A 148 4.36 -7.43 -1.22
N ALA A 149 4.10 -6.56 -0.25
CA ALA A 149 4.86 -6.45 0.99
C ALA A 149 4.75 -7.71 1.88
N ASP A 150 3.62 -8.42 1.87
CA ASP A 150 3.47 -9.71 2.56
C ASP A 150 4.53 -10.70 2.11
N ILE A 151 4.65 -10.91 0.80
CA ILE A 151 5.61 -11.86 0.22
C ILE A 151 7.05 -11.40 0.46
N VAL A 152 7.33 -10.10 0.29
CA VAL A 152 8.67 -9.54 0.54
C VAL A 152 9.08 -9.71 2.01
N ARG A 153 8.17 -9.47 2.94
CA ARG A 153 8.41 -9.63 4.38
C ARG A 153 8.68 -11.10 4.74
N GLU A 154 7.86 -12.01 4.24
CA GLU A 154 8.03 -13.44 4.48
C GLU A 154 9.39 -13.95 3.96
N LEU A 155 9.87 -13.44 2.82
CA LEU A 155 11.19 -13.76 2.27
C LEU A 155 12.35 -13.21 3.11
N ILE A 156 12.14 -12.17 3.91
CA ILE A 156 13.18 -11.56 4.75
C ILE A 156 13.37 -12.33 6.05
N ASP A 157 12.29 -12.55 6.80
CA ASP A 157 12.36 -13.08 8.17
C ASP A 157 11.29 -14.13 8.51
N GLY A 158 10.47 -14.52 7.53
CA GLY A 158 9.41 -15.49 7.70
C GLY A 158 8.14 -14.95 8.38
N ALA A 159 8.10 -13.65 8.71
CA ALA A 159 6.90 -13.05 9.27
C ALA A 159 5.85 -12.88 8.16
N ALA A 160 4.65 -13.42 8.39
CA ALA A 160 3.58 -13.45 7.41
C ALA A 160 2.25 -13.00 8.00
N GLY A 161 1.30 -12.69 7.12
CA GLY A 161 -0.07 -12.38 7.47
C GLY A 161 -0.39 -10.89 7.48
N ARG A 162 -1.69 -10.59 7.60
CA ARG A 162 -2.23 -9.25 7.42
C ARG A 162 -1.73 -8.23 8.44
N MET A 163 -1.70 -8.61 9.72
CA MET A 163 -1.28 -7.77 10.85
C MET A 163 -0.54 -8.61 11.87
N ALA A 164 0.48 -8.07 12.54
CA ALA A 164 1.23 -8.79 13.57
C ALA A 164 0.33 -9.43 14.65
N ALA A 165 -0.67 -8.67 15.14
CA ALA A 165 -1.60 -9.14 16.17
C ALA A 165 -2.79 -9.96 15.63
N ARG A 166 -3.07 -9.89 14.35
CA ARG A 166 -4.18 -10.59 13.67
C ARG A 166 -3.75 -11.01 12.26
N PRO A 167 -2.93 -12.05 12.16
CA PRO A 167 -2.30 -12.43 10.88
C PRO A 167 -3.31 -12.93 9.84
N ASN A 168 -4.51 -13.37 10.25
CA ASN A 168 -5.50 -14.03 9.39
C ASN A 168 -4.95 -15.29 8.72
N LEU A 169 -4.06 -15.98 9.42
CA LEU A 169 -3.47 -17.24 9.03
C LEU A 169 -3.89 -18.33 10.05
N PRO A 170 -3.93 -19.59 9.64
CA PRO A 170 -4.13 -20.70 10.58
C PRO A 170 -3.04 -20.71 11.66
N ASP A 171 -3.42 -21.10 12.87
CA ASP A 171 -2.45 -21.41 13.92
C ASP A 171 -1.65 -22.65 13.53
N GLY A 172 -0.32 -22.50 13.48
CA GLY A 172 0.58 -23.59 13.12
C GLY A 172 1.99 -23.29 13.59
N ASP A 173 2.68 -24.33 14.09
CA ASP A 173 4.10 -24.24 14.36
C ASP A 173 4.94 -24.37 13.06
N GLN A 174 6.23 -24.22 13.17
CA GLN A 174 7.16 -24.34 12.04
C GLN A 174 7.04 -25.69 11.33
N ALA A 175 6.83 -26.77 12.06
CA ALA A 175 6.70 -28.11 11.48
C ALA A 175 5.40 -28.26 10.67
N TRP A 176 4.31 -27.67 11.17
CA TRP A 176 3.03 -27.63 10.45
C TRP A 176 3.13 -26.84 9.14
N TRP A 177 3.76 -25.66 9.19
CA TRP A 177 3.97 -24.83 8.00
C TRP A 177 4.90 -25.50 6.99
N GLN A 178 5.96 -26.17 7.44
CA GLN A 178 6.83 -26.95 6.56
C GLN A 178 6.07 -28.09 5.88
N ALA A 179 5.29 -28.87 6.64
CA ALA A 179 4.47 -29.94 6.08
C ALA A 179 3.40 -29.43 5.09
N HIS A 180 2.82 -28.25 5.35
CA HIS A 180 1.91 -27.60 4.42
C HIS A 180 2.61 -27.22 3.11
N ARG A 181 3.77 -26.57 3.18
CA ARG A 181 4.59 -26.20 2.02
C ARG A 181 4.98 -27.44 1.19
N ASP A 182 5.40 -28.53 1.85
CA ASP A 182 5.78 -29.75 1.16
C ASP A 182 4.61 -30.40 0.41
N ARG A 183 3.39 -30.33 0.96
CA ARG A 183 2.17 -30.78 0.26
C ARG A 183 1.87 -29.94 -0.98
N VAL A 184 2.03 -28.62 -0.87
CA VAL A 184 1.85 -27.71 -2.02
C VAL A 184 2.87 -28.01 -3.12
N GLU A 185 4.15 -28.21 -2.75
CA GLU A 185 5.21 -28.59 -3.68
C GLU A 185 4.95 -29.93 -4.35
N GLN A 186 4.51 -30.92 -3.59
CA GLN A 186 4.17 -32.25 -4.14
C GLN A 186 3.03 -32.14 -5.14
N ALA A 187 1.94 -31.42 -4.82
CA ALA A 187 0.81 -31.23 -5.71
C ALA A 187 1.24 -30.55 -7.03
N ALA A 188 2.16 -29.56 -6.93
CA ALA A 188 2.69 -28.90 -8.14
C ALA A 188 3.50 -29.87 -9.01
N ARG A 189 4.34 -30.72 -8.42
CA ARG A 189 5.14 -31.73 -9.14
C ARG A 189 4.29 -32.77 -9.85
N GLU A 190 3.20 -33.21 -9.23
CA GLU A 190 2.28 -34.19 -9.82
C GLU A 190 1.58 -33.70 -11.10
N THR A 191 1.52 -32.36 -11.31
CA THR A 191 0.94 -31.76 -12.52
C THR A 191 1.98 -31.48 -13.62
N ALA A 192 3.27 -31.66 -13.31
CA ALA A 192 4.36 -31.36 -14.25
C ALA A 192 4.84 -32.60 -15.04
N GLY A 193 4.20 -33.78 -14.84
CA GLY A 193 4.53 -35.06 -15.46
C GLY A 193 3.92 -35.30 -16.82
#